data_b07921533340d813f5a97c0823073919
#
_entry.id   b07921533340d813f5a97c0823073919
#
_cell.length_a   1.000
_cell.length_b   1.000
_cell.length_c   1.000
_cell.angle_alpha   90.00
_cell.angle_beta   90.00
_cell.angle_gamma   90.00
#
_symmetry.space_group_name_H-M   'P 1'
#
loop_
_entity.id
_entity.type
_entity.pdbx_description
1 polymer ?
#
loop_
_entity_poly.entity_id
_entity_poly.type
_entity_poly.pdbx_seq_one_letter_code
_entity_poly.pdbx_strand_id
1 'polypeptide(L)'
;MTQVKNVIRDNYNAMLLNEFLRKEIKDAGFSKVDITKTPTGTRVTLYVTRPGIVIGKKGFGIKQLTQKLETDYGLKNPQVAVEEITKPELSPSVMCNRMGSHIERGTAFRRATMWTLQQIMDGGAMGVQITVSGKLRGDRSAFEKHTAGILPRSGHHAETIVEEDIAHVQTPMGLSLIHI
;
A
#
# COMPACT_ATOMS: atom_id res chain seq x y z
N MET A 1 10.74 9.49 32.20
CA MET A 1 10.49 8.38 31.28
C MET A 1 11.48 8.47 30.14
N THR A 2 12.14 7.38 29.82
CA THR A 2 13.29 7.33 28.89
C THR A 2 12.86 7.72 27.49
N GLN A 3 13.64 8.55 26.79
CA GLN A 3 13.44 8.98 25.39
C GLN A 3 13.16 7.80 24.45
N VAL A 4 13.83 6.66 24.67
CA VAL A 4 13.63 5.39 23.92
C VAL A 4 12.18 4.92 23.98
N LYS A 5 11.51 4.99 25.14
CA LYS A 5 10.11 4.57 25.27
C LYS A 5 9.15 5.46 24.46
N ASN A 6 9.45 6.74 24.36
CA ASN A 6 8.66 7.68 23.56
C ASN A 6 8.82 7.39 22.06
N VAL A 7 10.05 7.14 21.60
CA VAL A 7 10.34 6.79 20.19
C VAL A 7 9.63 5.49 19.77
N ILE A 8 9.69 4.47 20.63
CA ILE A 8 8.99 3.19 20.35
C ILE A 8 7.48 3.41 20.26
N ARG A 9 6.91 4.19 21.18
CA ARG A 9 5.48 4.49 21.18
C ARG A 9 5.06 5.29 19.94
N ASP A 10 5.89 6.24 19.52
CA ASP A 10 5.64 7.05 18.33
C ASP A 10 5.69 6.22 17.07
N ASN A 11 6.66 5.31 16.94
CA ASN A 11 6.76 4.39 15.79
C ASN A 11 5.59 3.40 15.76
N TYR A 12 5.17 2.88 16.91
CA TYR A 12 4.01 2.01 17.02
C TYR A 12 2.71 2.73 16.56
N ASN A 13 2.51 3.96 17.03
CA ASN A 13 1.36 4.76 16.60
C ASN A 13 1.40 5.07 15.10
N ALA A 14 2.58 5.36 14.54
CA ALA A 14 2.74 5.58 13.09
C ALA A 14 2.43 4.32 12.28
N MET A 15 2.82 3.14 12.77
CA MET A 15 2.49 1.86 12.15
C MET A 15 0.97 1.60 12.14
N LEU A 16 0.29 1.78 13.27
CA LEU A 16 -1.16 1.62 13.37
C LEU A 16 -1.91 2.58 12.45
N LEU A 17 -1.44 3.81 12.38
CA LEU A 17 -2.02 4.84 11.52
C LEU A 17 -1.84 4.49 10.03
N ASN A 18 -0.67 3.99 9.64
CA ASN A 18 -0.42 3.53 8.27
C ASN A 18 -1.37 2.38 7.90
N GLU A 19 -1.54 1.40 8.79
CA GLU A 19 -2.45 0.26 8.57
C GLU A 19 -3.92 0.70 8.45
N PHE A 20 -4.35 1.64 9.28
CA PHE A 20 -5.69 2.21 9.20
C PHE A 20 -5.91 2.94 7.88
N LEU A 21 -5.00 3.84 7.49
CA LEU A 21 -5.09 4.60 6.24
C LEU A 21 -5.07 3.68 5.02
N ARG A 22 -4.26 2.62 5.05
CA ARG A 22 -4.21 1.61 3.99
C ARG A 22 -5.56 0.92 3.79
N LYS A 23 -6.29 0.63 4.87
CA LYS A 23 -7.62 0.02 4.80
C LYS A 23 -8.69 1.00 4.32
N GLU A 24 -8.70 2.21 4.87
CA GLU A 24 -9.72 3.23 4.58
C GLU A 24 -9.59 3.80 3.16
N ILE A 25 -8.35 3.95 2.66
CA ILE A 25 -8.07 4.62 1.38
C ILE A 25 -7.71 3.61 0.26
N LYS A 26 -7.96 2.31 0.47
CA LYS A 26 -7.64 1.24 -0.50
C LYS A 26 -8.13 1.59 -1.91
N ASP A 27 -9.38 2.08 -2.04
CA ASP A 27 -10.02 2.38 -3.32
C ASP A 27 -9.42 3.58 -4.06
N ALA A 28 -8.77 4.50 -3.33
CA ALA A 28 -8.09 5.65 -3.93
C ALA A 28 -6.69 5.32 -4.49
N GLY A 29 -6.21 4.09 -4.28
CA GLY A 29 -4.86 3.67 -4.67
C GLY A 29 -3.80 4.26 -3.75
N PHE A 30 -3.87 3.92 -2.47
CA PHE A 30 -2.90 4.32 -1.45
C PHE A 30 -1.52 3.73 -1.75
N SER A 31 -0.47 4.56 -1.65
CA SER A 31 0.92 4.14 -1.77
C SER A 31 1.63 4.21 -0.42
N LYS A 32 1.85 5.41 0.07
CA LYS A 32 2.56 5.65 1.34
C LYS A 32 1.99 6.85 2.07
N VAL A 33 2.36 6.97 3.34
CA VAL A 33 2.05 8.13 4.18
C VAL A 33 3.33 8.65 4.82
N ASP A 34 3.49 9.96 4.80
CA ASP A 34 4.54 10.65 5.54
C ASP A 34 3.92 11.43 6.69
N ILE A 35 4.42 11.16 7.90
CA ILE A 35 3.93 11.77 9.13
C ILE A 35 5.03 12.66 9.69
N THR A 36 4.81 13.97 9.62
CA THR A 36 5.75 14.97 10.14
C THR A 36 5.16 15.67 11.34
N LYS A 37 5.83 15.56 12.49
CA LYS A 37 5.46 16.30 13.70
C LYS A 37 6.02 17.71 13.63
N THR A 38 5.14 18.70 13.68
CA THR A 38 5.49 20.11 13.76
C THR A 38 5.13 20.66 15.15
N PRO A 39 5.74 21.76 15.59
CA PRO A 39 5.40 22.37 16.89
C PRO A 39 3.92 22.79 17.01
N THR A 40 3.28 23.07 15.88
CA THR A 40 1.88 23.51 15.79
C THR A 40 0.88 22.36 15.65
N GLY A 41 1.33 21.16 15.25
CA GLY A 41 0.47 20.00 15.01
C GLY A 41 1.18 18.89 14.27
N THR A 42 0.42 17.92 13.79
CA THR A 42 0.94 16.79 13.00
C THR A 42 0.50 16.93 11.55
N ARG A 43 1.46 16.98 10.61
CA ARG A 43 1.16 16.95 9.19
C ARG A 43 1.19 15.49 8.71
N VAL A 44 0.12 15.07 8.05
CA VAL A 44 -0.03 13.74 7.45
C VAL A 44 -0.15 13.92 5.94
N THR A 45 0.89 13.58 5.19
CA THR A 45 0.90 13.67 3.73
C THR A 45 0.60 12.29 3.15
N LEU A 46 -0.49 12.19 2.40
CA LEU A 46 -0.97 10.97 1.76
C LEU A 46 -0.59 10.95 0.29
N TYR A 47 0.15 9.93 -0.14
CA TYR A 47 0.46 9.71 -1.55
C TYR A 47 -0.54 8.72 -2.14
N VAL A 48 -1.36 9.18 -3.06
CA VAL A 48 -2.46 8.40 -3.66
C VAL A 48 -2.52 8.58 -5.16
N THR A 49 -3.12 7.61 -5.86
CA THR A 49 -3.31 7.67 -7.31
C THR A 49 -4.52 8.56 -7.69
N ARG A 50 -5.55 8.59 -6.85
CA ARG A 50 -6.79 9.34 -7.11
C ARG A 50 -7.15 10.24 -5.94
N PRO A 51 -6.58 11.43 -5.86
CA PRO A 51 -6.81 12.35 -4.74
C PRO A 51 -8.28 12.76 -4.58
N GLY A 52 -9.03 12.82 -5.68
CA GLY A 52 -10.45 13.18 -5.66
C GLY A 52 -11.33 12.26 -4.80
N ILE A 53 -10.98 10.97 -4.70
CA ILE A 53 -11.72 10.01 -3.86
C ILE A 53 -11.50 10.31 -2.38
N VAL A 54 -10.25 10.63 -2.00
CA VAL A 54 -9.89 10.97 -0.61
C VAL A 54 -10.47 12.31 -0.20
N ILE A 55 -10.42 13.31 -1.08
CA ILE A 55 -10.97 14.65 -0.82
C ILE A 55 -12.50 14.56 -0.66
N GLY A 56 -13.16 13.77 -1.52
CA GLY A 56 -14.61 13.61 -1.51
C GLY A 56 -15.37 14.86 -1.91
N LYS A 57 -16.70 14.79 -1.89
CA LYS A 57 -17.57 15.91 -2.25
C LYS A 57 -17.37 17.07 -1.27
N LYS A 58 -17.02 18.25 -1.76
CA LYS A 58 -16.81 19.49 -0.97
C LYS A 58 -15.82 19.34 0.20
N GLY A 59 -14.84 18.41 0.11
CA GLY A 59 -13.85 18.17 1.15
C GLY A 59 -14.38 17.39 2.37
N PHE A 60 -15.53 16.74 2.26
CA PHE A 60 -16.12 15.97 3.36
C PHE A 60 -15.24 14.78 3.76
N GLY A 61 -14.62 14.08 2.77
CA GLY A 61 -13.72 12.95 3.03
C GLY A 61 -12.52 13.34 3.90
N ILE A 62 -11.83 14.43 3.56
CA ILE A 62 -10.70 14.92 4.35
C ILE A 62 -11.14 15.30 5.76
N LYS A 63 -12.27 16.00 5.91
CA LYS A 63 -12.78 16.39 7.24
C LYS A 63 -13.08 15.17 8.10
N GLN A 64 -13.71 14.15 7.53
CA GLN A 64 -14.01 12.91 8.23
C GLN A 64 -12.75 12.16 8.64
N LEU A 65 -11.74 12.08 7.74
CA LEU A 65 -10.44 11.49 8.06
C LEU A 65 -9.74 12.28 9.19
N THR A 66 -9.70 13.62 9.10
CA THR A 66 -9.11 14.47 10.13
C THR A 66 -9.75 14.22 11.48
N GLN A 67 -11.08 14.14 11.54
CA GLN A 67 -11.80 13.87 12.78
C GLN A 67 -11.48 12.47 13.35
N LYS A 68 -11.41 11.42 12.50
CA LYS A 68 -11.00 10.09 12.94
C LYS A 68 -9.57 10.08 13.49
N LEU A 69 -8.65 10.82 12.85
CA LEU A 69 -7.27 10.93 13.30
C LEU A 69 -7.13 11.64 14.66
N GLU A 70 -7.99 12.59 14.95
CA GLU A 70 -8.04 13.27 16.25
C GLU A 70 -8.63 12.37 17.35
N THR A 71 -9.77 11.71 17.06
CA THR A 71 -10.50 10.91 18.05
C THR A 71 -9.84 9.59 18.35
N ASP A 72 -9.43 8.83 17.32
CA ASP A 72 -8.98 7.45 17.47
C ASP A 72 -7.46 7.37 17.75
N TYR A 73 -6.68 8.27 17.15
CA TYR A 73 -5.22 8.28 17.27
C TYR A 73 -4.68 9.39 18.18
N GLY A 74 -5.54 10.30 18.65
CA GLY A 74 -5.16 11.37 19.57
C GLY A 74 -4.10 12.31 18.99
N LEU A 75 -4.08 12.51 17.68
CA LEU A 75 -3.15 13.44 17.03
C LEU A 75 -3.56 14.88 17.32
N LYS A 76 -2.59 15.69 17.69
CA LYS A 76 -2.82 17.13 17.93
C LYS A 76 -2.88 17.87 16.60
N ASN A 77 -4.01 18.52 16.32
CA ASN A 77 -4.26 19.35 15.12
C ASN A 77 -3.73 18.70 13.84
N PRO A 78 -4.24 17.50 13.43
CA PRO A 78 -3.76 16.82 12.24
C PRO A 78 -4.12 17.61 10.97
N GLN A 79 -3.11 17.92 10.17
CA GLN A 79 -3.26 18.54 8.87
C GLN A 79 -3.04 17.49 7.81
N VAL A 80 -4.12 17.08 7.13
CA VAL A 80 -4.06 16.09 6.05
C VAL A 80 -3.79 16.79 4.73
N ALA A 81 -2.66 16.49 4.10
CA ALA A 81 -2.31 16.87 2.74
C ALA A 81 -2.41 15.64 1.85
N VAL A 82 -2.92 15.81 0.62
CA VAL A 82 -3.06 14.74 -0.36
C VAL A 82 -2.24 15.10 -1.59
N GLU A 83 -1.30 14.23 -1.94
CA GLU A 83 -0.43 14.40 -3.11
C GLU A 83 -0.68 13.26 -4.11
N GLU A 84 -0.69 13.60 -5.39
CA GLU A 84 -0.86 12.65 -6.48
C GLU A 84 0.46 12.03 -6.88
N ILE A 85 0.46 10.72 -7.12
CA ILE A 85 1.64 9.98 -7.58
C ILE A 85 1.73 10.10 -9.09
N THR A 86 2.88 10.56 -9.58
CA THR A 86 3.14 10.73 -11.02
C THR A 86 3.24 9.40 -11.78
N LYS A 87 3.79 8.34 -11.14
CA LYS A 87 3.98 7.02 -11.76
C LYS A 87 3.43 5.93 -10.82
N PRO A 88 2.13 5.65 -10.87
CA PRO A 88 1.52 4.64 -10.00
C PRO A 88 1.99 3.21 -10.31
N GLU A 89 2.48 2.94 -11.53
CA GLU A 89 2.99 1.64 -11.95
C GLU A 89 4.26 1.22 -11.22
N LEU A 90 5.04 2.19 -10.70
CA LEU A 90 6.26 1.91 -9.94
C LEU A 90 6.00 1.72 -8.43
N SER A 91 4.79 2.01 -7.95
CA SER A 91 4.43 1.80 -6.55
C SER A 91 3.93 0.39 -6.30
N PRO A 92 4.63 -0.45 -5.51
CA PRO A 92 4.23 -1.83 -5.25
C PRO A 92 2.87 -1.91 -4.55
N SER A 93 2.56 -0.99 -3.63
CA SER A 93 1.28 -0.96 -2.91
C SER A 93 0.10 -0.75 -3.84
N VAL A 94 0.20 0.21 -4.77
CA VAL A 94 -0.84 0.48 -5.76
C VAL A 94 -1.04 -0.72 -6.69
N MET A 95 0.06 -1.33 -7.16
CA MET A 95 -0.01 -2.46 -8.08
C MET A 95 -0.52 -3.75 -7.42
N CYS A 96 -0.15 -4.00 -6.16
CA CYS A 96 -0.71 -5.08 -5.34
C CYS A 96 -2.23 -4.96 -5.19
N ASN A 97 -2.71 -3.78 -4.82
CA ASN A 97 -4.14 -3.52 -4.65
C ASN A 97 -4.90 -3.62 -5.98
N ARG A 98 -4.33 -3.12 -7.09
CA ARG A 98 -4.91 -3.22 -8.43
C ARG A 98 -5.01 -4.69 -8.87
N MET A 99 -3.94 -5.46 -8.72
CA MET A 99 -3.94 -6.89 -9.02
C MET A 99 -4.95 -7.64 -8.14
N GLY A 100 -5.01 -7.32 -6.84
CA GLY A 100 -5.99 -7.88 -5.90
C GLY A 100 -7.42 -7.66 -6.37
N SER A 101 -7.78 -6.44 -6.77
CA SER A 101 -9.10 -6.11 -7.28
C SER A 101 -9.46 -6.87 -8.58
N HIS A 102 -8.49 -7.16 -9.44
CA HIS A 102 -8.73 -8.01 -10.62
C HIS A 102 -9.02 -9.45 -10.24
N ILE A 103 -8.32 -10.01 -9.25
CA ILE A 103 -8.55 -11.37 -8.76
C ILE A 103 -9.91 -11.47 -8.04
N GLU A 104 -10.26 -10.48 -7.22
CA GLU A 104 -11.57 -10.39 -6.55
C GLU A 104 -12.73 -10.40 -7.54
N ARG A 105 -12.56 -9.77 -8.72
CA ARG A 105 -13.54 -9.76 -9.82
C ARG A 105 -13.58 -11.06 -10.64
N GLY A 106 -12.80 -12.07 -10.26
CA GLY A 106 -12.79 -13.38 -10.91
C GLY A 106 -11.81 -13.55 -12.07
N THR A 107 -10.89 -12.60 -12.27
CA THR A 107 -9.82 -12.78 -13.28
C THR A 107 -8.87 -13.89 -12.84
N ALA A 108 -8.53 -14.80 -13.77
CA ALA A 108 -7.56 -15.85 -13.50
C ALA A 108 -6.23 -15.25 -13.01
N PHE A 109 -5.73 -15.73 -11.89
CA PHE A 109 -4.56 -15.17 -11.20
C PHE A 109 -3.32 -15.07 -12.11
N ARG A 110 -3.06 -16.05 -12.97
CA ARG A 110 -1.95 -16.00 -13.94
C ARG A 110 -2.07 -14.85 -14.92
N ARG A 111 -3.28 -14.61 -15.44
CA ARG A 111 -3.55 -13.51 -16.36
C ARG A 111 -3.36 -12.17 -15.67
N ALA A 112 -3.87 -12.04 -14.44
CA ALA A 112 -3.69 -10.84 -13.63
C ALA A 112 -2.19 -10.59 -13.37
N THR A 113 -1.43 -11.63 -12.99
CA THR A 113 0.00 -11.54 -12.71
C THR A 113 0.80 -11.10 -13.95
N MET A 114 0.58 -11.73 -15.09
CA MET A 114 1.30 -11.40 -16.34
C MET A 114 0.99 -9.97 -16.80
N TRP A 115 -0.27 -9.57 -16.71
CA TRP A 115 -0.67 -8.21 -17.05
C TRP A 115 -0.06 -7.16 -16.13
N THR A 116 -0.06 -7.41 -14.81
CA THR A 116 0.56 -6.51 -13.82
C THR A 116 2.07 -6.42 -14.04
N LEU A 117 2.72 -7.55 -14.28
CA LEU A 117 4.15 -7.61 -14.56
C LEU A 117 4.51 -6.78 -15.81
N GLN A 118 3.71 -6.91 -16.90
CA GLN A 118 3.91 -6.12 -18.10
C GLN A 118 3.75 -4.64 -17.83
N GLN A 119 2.70 -4.23 -17.09
CA GLN A 119 2.49 -2.82 -16.74
C GLN A 119 3.65 -2.21 -15.96
N ILE A 120 4.19 -2.94 -14.98
CA ILE A 120 5.32 -2.45 -14.18
C ILE A 120 6.56 -2.28 -15.06
N MET A 121 6.84 -3.23 -15.95
CA MET A 121 7.98 -3.13 -16.88
C MET A 121 7.80 -1.98 -17.87
N ASP A 122 6.60 -1.79 -18.41
CA ASP A 122 6.27 -0.67 -19.30
C ASP A 122 6.36 0.70 -18.59
N GLY A 123 6.11 0.71 -17.27
CA GLY A 123 6.30 1.88 -16.40
C GLY A 123 7.78 2.28 -16.20
N GLY A 124 8.72 1.45 -16.67
CA GLY A 124 10.16 1.71 -16.62
C GLY A 124 10.88 1.11 -15.40
N ALA A 125 10.30 0.09 -14.76
CA ALA A 125 10.99 -0.66 -13.71
C ALA A 125 12.17 -1.46 -14.28
N MET A 126 13.29 -1.53 -13.55
CA MET A 126 14.45 -2.35 -13.93
C MET A 126 14.17 -3.84 -13.79
N GLY A 127 13.33 -4.20 -12.85
CA GLY A 127 12.91 -5.57 -12.62
C GLY A 127 11.79 -5.64 -11.62
N VAL A 128 11.02 -6.74 -11.69
CA VAL A 128 9.88 -6.99 -10.81
C VAL A 128 9.78 -8.48 -10.51
N GLN A 129 9.36 -8.78 -9.31
CA GLN A 129 9.02 -10.12 -8.87
C GLN A 129 7.65 -10.11 -8.24
N ILE A 130 6.76 -10.95 -8.74
CA ILE A 130 5.41 -11.13 -8.20
C ILE A 130 5.28 -12.56 -7.70
N THR A 131 4.93 -12.71 -6.44
CA THR A 131 4.64 -14.01 -5.82
C THR A 131 3.18 -14.03 -5.39
N VAL A 132 2.43 -14.99 -5.90
CA VAL A 132 1.03 -15.21 -5.51
C VAL A 132 0.96 -16.53 -4.75
N SER A 133 0.39 -16.51 -3.56
CA SER A 133 0.24 -17.70 -2.72
C SER A 133 -1.19 -17.82 -2.19
N GLY A 134 -1.63 -19.05 -1.96
CA GLY A 134 -2.97 -19.34 -1.47
C GLY A 134 -3.62 -20.52 -2.17
N LYS A 135 -4.94 -20.62 -2.09
CA LYS A 135 -5.73 -21.62 -2.85
C LYS A 135 -5.94 -21.12 -4.29
N LEU A 136 -5.00 -21.40 -5.19
CA LEU A 136 -4.99 -20.82 -6.53
C LEU A 136 -5.81 -21.65 -7.55
N ARG A 137 -5.80 -22.98 -7.44
CA ARG A 137 -6.44 -23.89 -8.42
C ARG A 137 -7.32 -24.95 -7.79
N GLY A 138 -7.13 -25.24 -6.53
CA GLY A 138 -7.81 -26.32 -5.83
C GLY A 138 -7.75 -26.11 -4.32
N ASP A 139 -8.17 -27.10 -3.57
CA ASP A 139 -8.25 -27.01 -2.09
C ASP A 139 -6.89 -26.92 -1.40
N ARG A 140 -5.85 -27.38 -2.08
CA ARG A 140 -4.49 -27.33 -1.56
C ARG A 140 -3.84 -25.97 -1.86
N SER A 141 -3.20 -25.37 -0.87
CA SER A 141 -2.43 -24.15 -1.05
C SER A 141 -1.23 -24.37 -1.96
N ALA A 142 -0.98 -23.41 -2.83
CA ALA A 142 0.15 -23.40 -3.76
C ALA A 142 0.69 -21.97 -3.86
N PHE A 143 1.90 -21.81 -4.38
CA PHE A 143 2.43 -20.52 -4.74
C PHE A 143 2.96 -20.54 -6.16
N GLU A 144 2.85 -19.43 -6.83
CA GLU A 144 3.48 -19.20 -8.14
C GLU A 144 4.27 -17.90 -8.09
N LYS A 145 5.47 -17.94 -8.68
CA LYS A 145 6.42 -16.83 -8.69
C LYS A 145 6.76 -16.47 -10.13
N HIS A 146 6.56 -15.22 -10.47
CA HIS A 146 6.88 -14.66 -11.78
C HIS A 146 7.89 -13.53 -11.61
N THR A 147 8.94 -13.53 -12.43
CA THR A 147 10.00 -12.53 -12.40
C THR A 147 10.27 -12.00 -13.80
N ALA A 148 10.55 -10.71 -13.90
CA ALA A 148 11.02 -10.08 -15.13
C ALA A 148 12.09 -9.04 -14.81
N GLY A 149 13.03 -8.85 -15.75
CA GLY A 149 14.13 -7.91 -15.58
C GLY A 149 15.17 -8.34 -14.54
N ILE A 150 15.92 -7.37 -14.04
CA ILE A 150 17.02 -7.54 -13.09
C ILE A 150 16.56 -7.06 -11.71
N LEU A 151 16.60 -7.94 -10.72
CA LEU A 151 16.22 -7.63 -9.35
C LEU A 151 17.32 -8.12 -8.39
N PRO A 152 17.95 -7.23 -7.60
CA PRO A 152 18.86 -7.64 -6.53
C PRO A 152 18.09 -8.39 -5.45
N ARG A 153 18.58 -9.57 -5.05
CA ARG A 153 17.88 -10.46 -4.09
C ARG A 153 18.51 -10.49 -2.71
N SER A 154 19.70 -9.93 -2.57
CA SER A 154 20.44 -9.97 -1.32
C SER A 154 21.42 -8.79 -1.22
N GLY A 155 21.86 -8.52 0.01
CA GLY A 155 22.79 -7.47 0.33
C GLY A 155 22.10 -6.11 0.54
N HIS A 156 22.90 -5.13 0.95
CA HIS A 156 22.42 -3.78 1.29
C HIS A 156 21.64 -3.10 0.15
N HIS A 157 22.00 -3.36 -1.09
CA HIS A 157 21.28 -2.80 -2.25
C HIS A 157 19.86 -3.34 -2.37
N ALA A 158 19.61 -4.60 -1.99
CA ALA A 158 18.25 -5.12 -1.99
C ALA A 158 17.37 -4.42 -0.95
N GLU A 159 17.90 -4.15 0.26
CA GLU A 159 17.18 -3.49 1.34
C GLU A 159 16.89 -2.00 1.08
N THR A 160 17.77 -1.32 0.32
CA THR A 160 17.66 0.14 0.10
C THR A 160 16.94 0.52 -1.19
N ILE A 161 17.04 -0.31 -2.24
CA ILE A 161 16.54 0.03 -3.58
C ILE A 161 15.21 -0.67 -3.90
N VAL A 162 15.03 -1.90 -3.38
CA VAL A 162 13.82 -2.68 -3.69
C VAL A 162 12.69 -2.24 -2.77
N GLU A 163 11.60 -1.76 -3.37
CA GLU A 163 10.35 -1.50 -2.66
C GLU A 163 9.48 -2.75 -2.77
N GLU A 164 8.94 -3.19 -1.63
CA GLU A 164 8.06 -4.37 -1.58
C GLU A 164 6.75 -4.05 -0.86
N ASP A 165 5.70 -4.74 -1.26
CA ASP A 165 4.42 -4.67 -0.57
C ASP A 165 3.62 -5.96 -0.70
N ILE A 166 2.69 -6.15 0.25
CA ILE A 166 1.85 -7.35 0.35
C ILE A 166 0.39 -6.93 0.39
N ALA A 167 -0.42 -7.55 -0.47
CA ALA A 167 -1.87 -7.41 -0.42
C ALA A 167 -2.55 -8.74 -0.08
N HIS A 168 -3.55 -8.66 0.77
CA HIS A 168 -4.43 -9.76 1.12
C HIS A 168 -5.72 -9.66 0.31
N VAL A 169 -6.07 -10.75 -0.37
CA VAL A 169 -7.22 -10.83 -1.28
C VAL A 169 -8.13 -11.96 -0.85
N GLN A 170 -9.39 -11.62 -0.57
CA GLN A 170 -10.40 -12.61 -0.25
C GLN A 170 -11.02 -13.15 -1.55
N THR A 171 -10.75 -14.40 -1.87
CA THR A 171 -11.37 -15.08 -3.01
C THR A 171 -12.46 -16.05 -2.52
N PRO A 172 -13.40 -16.48 -3.38
CA PRO A 172 -14.40 -17.50 -3.00
C PRO A 172 -13.78 -18.80 -2.49
N MET A 173 -12.54 -19.11 -2.90
CA MET A 173 -11.80 -20.31 -2.47
C MET A 173 -11.02 -20.11 -1.16
N GLY A 174 -10.89 -18.89 -0.68
CA GLY A 174 -10.16 -18.55 0.54
C GLY A 174 -9.26 -17.31 0.39
N LEU A 175 -8.38 -17.10 1.37
CA LEU A 175 -7.45 -15.98 1.37
C LEU A 175 -6.29 -16.27 0.41
N SER A 176 -6.01 -15.32 -0.46
CA SER A 176 -4.83 -15.29 -1.33
C SER A 176 -3.94 -14.12 -0.92
N LEU A 177 -2.63 -14.32 -0.99
CA LEU A 177 -1.62 -13.32 -0.66
C LEU A 177 -0.83 -12.99 -1.92
N ILE A 178 -0.73 -11.71 -2.22
CA ILE A 178 0.03 -11.17 -3.35
C ILE A 178 1.20 -10.38 -2.78
N HIS A 179 2.40 -10.70 -3.21
CA HIS A 179 3.63 -9.99 -2.85
C HIS A 179 4.31 -9.50 -4.14
N ILE A 180 4.54 -8.20 -4.23
CA ILE A 180 5.27 -7.55 -5.32
C ILE A 180 6.49 -6.85 -4.75
#